data_1153c384ce1345a143a5db5262b38a58
#
_entry.id   1153c384ce1345a143a5db5262b38a58
#
_cell.length_a   1.000
_cell.length_b   1.000
_cell.length_c   1.000
_cell.angle_alpha   90.00
_cell.angle_beta   90.00
_cell.angle_gamma   90.00
#
_symmetry.space_group_name_H-M   'P 1'
#
loop_
_entity.id
_entity.type
_entity.pdbx_description
1 polymer ?
#
loop_
_entity_poly.entity_id
_entity_poly.type
_entity_poly.pdbx_seq_one_letter_code
_entity_poly.pdbx_strand_id
1 'polypeptide(L)'
;MGISENVYSIDHSDEVLPLELGPSAYYDHIRKINDVFYDQIKMSDQKAAYIFTFMFAFLISSAEGRNVFTWQRYLGDDPLAMILSALLALASIFSIISAILVVLPRKSTTSTTLFWGGWLSHRDSFRKAATGGETAYLFQQYIDNADALAAIACSKYRFVNFAFRGLIITVLAYVAILVTG
;
A
#
# COMPACT_ATOMS: atom_id res chain seq x y z
N MET A 1 -0.50 53.31 -33.79
CA MET A 1 0.44 52.77 -32.80
C MET A 1 0.02 51.35 -32.55
N GLY A 2 0.50 50.45 -33.43
CA GLY A 2 0.10 49.01 -33.40
C GLY A 2 1.06 48.20 -32.57
N ILE A 3 0.52 47.46 -31.63
CA ILE A 3 1.23 46.48 -30.83
C ILE A 3 1.11 45.16 -31.56
N SER A 4 2.21 44.68 -32.13
CA SER A 4 2.29 43.36 -32.75
C SER A 4 2.41 42.29 -31.66
N GLU A 5 1.38 41.49 -31.50
CA GLU A 5 1.42 40.24 -30.74
C GLU A 5 2.32 39.23 -31.46
N ASN A 6 3.47 38.96 -30.88
CA ASN A 6 4.34 37.87 -31.27
C ASN A 6 3.79 36.55 -30.70
N VAL A 7 2.97 35.88 -31.49
CA VAL A 7 2.54 34.51 -31.20
C VAL A 7 3.75 33.59 -31.40
N TYR A 8 4.36 33.17 -30.31
CA TYR A 8 5.32 32.07 -30.32
C TYR A 8 4.57 30.79 -30.66
N SER A 9 4.62 30.38 -31.92
CA SER A 9 4.23 29.04 -32.31
C SER A 9 5.33 28.09 -31.82
N ILE A 10 5.04 27.38 -30.75
CA ILE A 10 5.85 26.23 -30.34
C ILE A 10 5.58 25.13 -31.37
N ASP A 11 6.53 24.97 -32.27
CA ASP A 11 6.59 23.85 -33.20
C ASP A 11 6.85 22.55 -32.41
N HIS A 12 5.80 21.79 -32.15
CA HIS A 12 5.87 20.46 -31.51
C HIS A 12 6.22 19.35 -32.50
N SER A 13 7.09 19.63 -33.46
CA SER A 13 7.72 18.61 -34.29
C SER A 13 9.03 18.13 -33.66
N ASP A 14 9.05 17.85 -32.33
CA ASP A 14 10.04 16.93 -31.79
C ASP A 14 9.67 15.53 -32.29
N GLU A 15 10.17 15.22 -33.47
CA GLU A 15 10.28 13.88 -34.01
C GLU A 15 11.02 13.03 -32.97
N VAL A 16 10.24 12.38 -32.08
CA VAL A 16 10.77 11.40 -31.14
C VAL A 16 11.33 10.29 -32.00
N LEU A 17 12.63 10.41 -32.31
CA LEU A 17 13.41 9.34 -32.93
C LEU A 17 13.05 8.05 -32.16
N PRO A 18 12.55 7.01 -32.83
CA PRO A 18 12.31 5.74 -32.19
C PRO A 18 13.68 5.24 -31.70
N LEU A 19 13.93 5.40 -30.39
CA LEU A 19 15.02 4.70 -29.74
C LEU A 19 14.74 3.21 -29.98
N GLU A 20 15.48 2.56 -30.87
CA GLU A 20 15.47 1.11 -31.01
C GLU A 20 16.06 0.53 -29.70
N LEU A 21 15.19 0.40 -28.71
CA LEU A 21 15.52 -0.26 -27.46
C LEU A 21 15.72 -1.73 -27.78
N GLY A 22 16.97 -2.19 -27.71
CA GLY A 22 17.29 -3.60 -27.89
C GLY A 22 16.56 -4.49 -26.86
N PRO A 23 16.47 -5.81 -27.10
CA PRO A 23 15.80 -6.75 -26.20
C PRO A 23 16.26 -6.68 -24.73
N SER A 24 17.49 -6.28 -24.48
CA SER A 24 18.06 -6.06 -23.15
C SER A 24 17.35 -4.94 -22.37
N ALA A 25 16.92 -3.88 -23.04
CA ALA A 25 16.25 -2.76 -22.39
C ALA A 25 14.89 -3.16 -21.80
N TYR A 26 14.14 -4.02 -22.49
CA TYR A 26 12.87 -4.55 -21.97
C TYR A 26 13.10 -5.46 -20.77
N TYR A 27 14.18 -6.24 -20.78
CA TYR A 27 14.55 -7.10 -19.65
C TYR A 27 14.93 -6.28 -18.42
N ASP A 28 15.74 -5.25 -18.59
CA ASP A 28 16.11 -4.34 -17.49
C ASP A 28 14.88 -3.59 -16.96
N HIS A 29 13.96 -3.21 -17.85
CA HIS A 29 12.74 -2.52 -17.45
C HIS A 29 11.81 -3.40 -16.62
N ILE A 30 11.54 -4.65 -17.03
CA ILE A 30 10.68 -5.56 -16.25
C ILE A 30 11.32 -5.92 -14.89
N ARG A 31 12.64 -6.05 -14.83
CA ARG A 31 13.37 -6.22 -13.58
C ARG A 31 13.15 -5.02 -12.65
N LYS A 32 13.29 -3.80 -13.17
CA LYS A 32 13.03 -2.58 -12.41
C LYS A 32 11.59 -2.47 -11.93
N ILE A 33 10.61 -2.89 -12.74
CA ILE A 33 9.20 -2.96 -12.31
C ILE A 33 9.04 -3.88 -11.09
N ASN A 34 9.67 -5.05 -11.10
CA ASN A 34 9.63 -5.98 -9.97
C ASN A 34 10.23 -5.33 -8.70
N ASP A 35 11.38 -4.66 -8.81
CA ASP A 35 12.03 -3.98 -7.69
C ASP A 35 11.12 -2.86 -7.12
N VAL A 36 10.52 -2.05 -7.99
CA VAL A 36 9.58 -0.98 -7.59
C VAL A 36 8.36 -1.55 -6.89
N PHE A 37 7.75 -2.62 -7.40
CA PHE A 37 6.58 -3.23 -6.75
C PHE A 37 6.93 -3.84 -5.40
N TYR A 38 8.10 -4.48 -5.28
CA TYR A 38 8.59 -4.98 -4.02
C TYR A 38 8.79 -3.85 -2.99
N ASP A 39 9.38 -2.73 -3.40
CA ASP A 39 9.55 -1.56 -2.54
C ASP A 39 8.19 -0.96 -2.12
N GLN A 40 7.21 -0.91 -3.03
CA GLN A 40 5.85 -0.46 -2.71
C GLN A 40 5.19 -1.36 -1.65
N ILE A 41 5.36 -2.67 -1.73
CA ILE A 41 4.87 -3.62 -0.72
C ILE A 41 5.53 -3.32 0.63
N LYS A 42 6.86 -3.18 0.67
CA LYS A 42 7.62 -2.85 1.87
C LYS A 42 7.17 -1.51 2.48
N MET A 43 6.98 -0.49 1.65
CA MET A 43 6.48 0.81 2.09
C MET A 43 5.07 0.72 2.68
N SER A 44 4.20 -0.13 2.12
CA SER A 44 2.86 -0.34 2.67
C SER A 44 2.90 -0.97 4.06
N ASP A 45 3.78 -1.94 4.28
CA ASP A 45 3.99 -2.57 5.59
C ASP A 45 4.54 -1.57 6.62
N GLN A 46 5.49 -0.72 6.23
CA GLN A 46 6.03 0.33 7.09
C GLN A 46 4.96 1.36 7.49
N LYS A 47 4.14 1.83 6.54
CA LYS A 47 3.04 2.76 6.83
C LYS A 47 2.04 2.14 7.81
N ALA A 48 1.68 0.87 7.60
CA ALA A 48 0.79 0.16 8.51
C ALA A 48 1.39 0.01 9.91
N ALA A 49 2.68 -0.30 10.01
CA ALA A 49 3.38 -0.40 11.29
C ALA A 49 3.37 0.94 12.05
N TYR A 50 3.59 2.06 11.35
CA TYR A 50 3.51 3.39 11.98
C TYR A 50 2.10 3.72 12.48
N ILE A 51 1.07 3.45 11.68
CA ILE A 51 -0.33 3.66 12.10
C ILE A 51 -0.64 2.79 13.32
N PHE A 52 -0.28 1.52 13.29
CA PHE A 52 -0.48 0.59 14.41
C PHE A 52 0.21 1.09 15.68
N THR A 53 1.49 1.46 15.61
CA THR A 53 2.26 1.94 16.75
C THR A 53 1.68 3.22 17.32
N PHE A 54 1.31 4.17 16.46
CA PHE A 54 0.67 5.41 16.88
C PHE A 54 -0.66 5.14 17.60
N MET A 55 -1.53 4.35 17.00
CA MET A 55 -2.84 4.02 17.57
C MET A 55 -2.70 3.29 18.90
N PHE A 56 -1.77 2.37 19.00
CA PHE A 56 -1.52 1.61 20.23
C PHE A 56 -0.96 2.52 21.34
N ALA A 57 0.00 3.37 21.01
CA ALA A 57 0.53 4.37 21.94
C ALA A 57 -0.55 5.34 22.42
N PHE A 58 -1.41 5.81 21.50
CA PHE A 58 -2.54 6.68 21.82
C PHE A 58 -3.50 5.99 22.81
N LEU A 59 -3.91 4.75 22.58
CA LEU A 59 -4.83 4.02 23.45
C LEU A 59 -4.25 3.77 24.85
N ILE A 60 -2.93 3.59 24.97
CA ILE A 60 -2.29 3.38 26.27
C ILE A 60 -2.10 4.72 27.01
N SER A 61 -1.66 5.78 26.31
CA SER A 61 -1.25 7.05 26.92
C SER A 61 -2.43 7.97 27.23
N SER A 62 -3.47 7.97 26.38
CA SER A 62 -4.62 8.86 26.54
C SER A 62 -5.60 8.32 27.58
N ALA A 63 -5.99 9.17 28.53
CA ALA A 63 -7.04 8.83 29.49
C ALA A 63 -8.39 8.58 28.76
N GLU A 64 -8.76 9.47 27.84
CA GLU A 64 -9.98 9.31 27.02
C GLU A 64 -9.89 8.09 26.11
N GLY A 65 -8.71 7.79 25.54
CA GLY A 65 -8.50 6.59 24.74
C GLY A 65 -8.76 5.29 25.52
N ARG A 66 -8.48 5.26 26.83
CA ARG A 66 -8.81 4.12 27.69
C ARG A 66 -10.26 4.13 28.14
N ASN A 67 -10.79 5.33 28.51
CA ASN A 67 -12.13 5.48 29.04
C ASN A 67 -13.22 5.06 28.07
N VAL A 68 -13.02 5.25 26.76
CA VAL A 68 -14.02 4.83 25.76
C VAL A 68 -14.26 3.32 25.70
N PHE A 69 -13.39 2.51 26.31
CA PHE A 69 -13.58 1.05 26.45
C PHE A 69 -14.18 0.65 27.80
N THR A 70 -14.50 1.62 28.68
CA THR A 70 -15.15 1.35 29.97
C THR A 70 -16.67 1.43 29.83
N TRP A 71 -17.39 0.46 30.44
CA TRP A 71 -18.84 0.42 30.39
C TRP A 71 -19.49 1.67 31.03
N GLN A 72 -18.86 2.23 32.05
CA GLN A 72 -19.35 3.42 32.75
C GLN A 72 -19.53 4.63 31.85
N ARG A 73 -18.72 4.77 30.79
CA ARG A 73 -18.82 5.88 29.83
C ARG A 73 -20.15 5.89 29.06
N TYR A 74 -20.82 4.75 28.99
CA TYR A 74 -22.09 4.54 28.24
C TYR A 74 -23.33 4.50 29.13
N LEU A 75 -23.16 4.73 30.44
CA LEU A 75 -24.27 4.80 31.40
C LEU A 75 -24.64 6.24 31.78
N GLY A 76 -24.01 7.25 31.21
CA GLY A 76 -24.25 8.67 31.47
C GLY A 76 -25.52 9.18 30.74
N ASP A 77 -25.98 10.38 31.13
CA ASP A 77 -27.13 11.02 30.54
C ASP A 77 -26.83 11.88 29.31
N ASP A 78 -25.54 11.99 28.90
CA ASP A 78 -25.13 12.79 27.74
C ASP A 78 -25.02 11.93 26.47
N PRO A 79 -26.03 11.97 25.58
CA PRO A 79 -26.02 11.17 24.37
C PRO A 79 -24.92 11.56 23.38
N LEU A 80 -24.47 12.84 23.38
CA LEU A 80 -23.41 13.30 22.48
C LEU A 80 -22.06 12.68 22.89
N ALA A 81 -21.74 12.73 24.17
CA ALA A 81 -20.53 12.12 24.72
C ALA A 81 -20.50 10.60 24.48
N MET A 82 -21.64 9.92 24.58
CA MET A 82 -21.76 8.47 24.28
C MET A 82 -21.46 8.17 22.81
N ILE A 83 -22.07 8.93 21.88
CA ILE A 83 -21.90 8.74 20.44
C ILE A 83 -20.43 8.97 20.04
N LEU A 84 -19.83 10.07 20.50
CA LEU A 84 -18.44 10.40 20.22
C LEU A 84 -17.48 9.34 20.78
N SER A 85 -17.75 8.83 21.98
CA SER A 85 -16.95 7.77 22.61
C SER A 85 -17.07 6.45 21.83
N ALA A 86 -18.27 6.07 21.41
CA ALA A 86 -18.48 4.89 20.57
C ALA A 86 -17.78 5.02 19.21
N LEU A 87 -17.88 6.20 18.59
CA LEU A 87 -17.18 6.48 17.33
C LEU A 87 -15.65 6.36 17.49
N LEU A 88 -15.10 6.93 18.57
CA LEU A 88 -13.68 6.84 18.89
C LEU A 88 -13.25 5.38 19.08
N ALA A 89 -13.98 4.61 19.85
CA ALA A 89 -13.68 3.20 20.11
C ALA A 89 -13.72 2.36 18.82
N LEU A 90 -14.81 2.48 18.04
CA LEU A 90 -14.98 1.71 16.80
C LEU A 90 -13.96 2.09 15.75
N ALA A 91 -13.68 3.39 15.56
CA ALA A 91 -12.70 3.86 14.60
C ALA A 91 -11.27 3.41 14.97
N SER A 92 -10.94 3.41 16.27
CA SER A 92 -9.65 2.93 16.77
C SER A 92 -9.44 1.44 16.49
N ILE A 93 -10.43 0.62 16.84
CA ILE A 93 -10.40 -0.83 16.57
C ILE A 93 -10.30 -1.09 15.07
N PHE A 94 -11.13 -0.41 14.25
CA PHE A 94 -11.13 -0.55 12.81
C PHE A 94 -9.77 -0.21 12.19
N SER A 95 -9.15 0.90 12.66
CA SER A 95 -7.82 1.33 12.20
C SER A 95 -6.74 0.28 12.52
N ILE A 96 -6.73 -0.21 13.76
CA ILE A 96 -5.76 -1.22 14.23
C ILE A 96 -5.92 -2.53 13.45
N ILE A 97 -7.15 -3.05 13.33
CA ILE A 97 -7.41 -4.28 12.57
C ILE A 97 -6.98 -4.11 11.12
N SER A 98 -7.31 -2.98 10.49
CA SER A 98 -6.90 -2.71 9.11
C SER A 98 -5.38 -2.67 8.95
N ALA A 99 -4.65 -2.07 9.89
CA ALA A 99 -3.19 -2.03 9.88
C ALA A 99 -2.58 -3.45 10.04
N ILE A 100 -3.14 -4.28 10.92
CA ILE A 100 -2.71 -5.70 11.07
C ILE A 100 -2.93 -6.46 9.76
N LEU A 101 -4.08 -6.26 9.09
CA LEU A 101 -4.41 -6.92 7.83
C LEU A 101 -3.46 -6.55 6.68
N VAL A 102 -2.79 -5.39 6.73
CA VAL A 102 -1.72 -5.04 5.77
C VAL A 102 -0.51 -5.95 5.94
N VAL A 103 -0.07 -6.13 7.19
CA VAL A 103 1.18 -6.85 7.51
C VAL A 103 1.04 -8.37 7.35
N LEU A 104 -0.19 -8.90 7.38
CA LEU A 104 -0.43 -10.32 7.22
C LEU A 104 0.15 -10.85 5.91
N PRO A 105 0.91 -11.99 5.97
CA PRO A 105 1.47 -12.62 4.77
C PRO A 105 0.37 -12.98 3.77
N ARG A 106 0.56 -12.56 2.52
CA ARG A 106 -0.35 -12.90 1.43
C ARG A 106 0.27 -13.96 0.55
N LYS A 107 -0.48 -15.02 0.27
CA LYS A 107 -0.07 -16.02 -0.70
C LYS A 107 -0.47 -15.51 -2.09
N SER A 108 0.49 -15.48 -3.02
CA SER A 108 0.20 -15.33 -4.43
C SER A 108 -0.35 -16.65 -4.98
N THR A 109 -1.34 -16.56 -5.85
CA THR A 109 -1.83 -17.72 -6.62
C THR A 109 -0.86 -18.09 -7.74
N THR A 110 -0.06 -17.14 -8.21
CA THR A 110 0.95 -17.35 -9.24
C THR A 110 2.26 -17.77 -8.57
N SER A 111 2.70 -18.97 -8.89
CA SER A 111 3.98 -19.51 -8.43
C SER A 111 5.04 -19.19 -9.48
N THR A 112 6.12 -18.53 -9.09
CA THR A 112 7.26 -18.21 -9.96
C THR A 112 8.56 -18.68 -9.33
N THR A 113 9.64 -18.74 -10.13
CA THR A 113 11.01 -19.02 -9.61
C THR A 113 11.52 -17.92 -8.66
N LEU A 114 10.98 -16.71 -8.74
CA LEU A 114 11.36 -15.56 -7.90
C LEU A 114 10.68 -15.58 -6.52
N PHE A 115 9.65 -16.42 -6.36
CA PHE A 115 8.98 -16.60 -5.08
C PHE A 115 9.51 -17.84 -4.38
N TRP A 116 10.02 -17.68 -3.16
CA TRP A 116 10.62 -18.79 -2.39
C TRP A 116 9.71 -20.02 -2.25
N GLY A 117 8.39 -19.83 -2.11
CA GLY A 117 7.40 -20.92 -2.03
C GLY A 117 7.16 -21.63 -3.35
N GLY A 118 7.49 -21.00 -4.49
CA GLY A 118 7.38 -21.58 -5.82
C GLY A 118 8.66 -22.26 -6.33
N TRP A 119 9.78 -21.98 -5.69
CA TRP A 119 11.09 -22.43 -6.17
C TRP A 119 11.18 -23.94 -6.40
N LEU A 120 10.70 -24.74 -5.46
CA LEU A 120 10.80 -26.20 -5.57
C LEU A 120 10.03 -26.78 -6.77
N SER A 121 8.88 -26.19 -7.11
CA SER A 121 8.05 -26.63 -8.24
C SER A 121 8.62 -26.17 -9.60
N HIS A 122 9.37 -25.08 -9.62
CA HIS A 122 9.92 -24.49 -10.86
C HIS A 122 11.40 -24.80 -11.08
N ARG A 123 12.10 -25.40 -10.10
CA ARG A 123 13.53 -25.67 -10.16
C ARG A 123 13.95 -26.47 -11.39
N ASP A 124 13.22 -27.52 -11.73
CA ASP A 124 13.58 -28.41 -12.85
C ASP A 124 13.30 -27.74 -14.20
N SER A 125 12.21 -26.98 -14.31
CA SER A 125 11.93 -26.15 -15.49
C SER A 125 12.99 -25.08 -15.68
N PHE A 126 13.43 -24.42 -14.60
CA PHE A 126 14.53 -23.46 -14.63
C PHE A 126 15.83 -24.10 -15.11
N ARG A 127 16.18 -25.29 -14.58
CA ARG A 127 17.41 -26.02 -15.01
C ARG A 127 17.36 -26.37 -16.49
N LYS A 128 16.19 -26.84 -16.97
CA LYS A 128 16.00 -27.19 -18.39
C LYS A 128 16.15 -25.95 -19.29
N ALA A 129 15.50 -24.83 -18.93
CA ALA A 129 15.62 -23.57 -19.67
C ALA A 129 17.05 -23.03 -19.66
N ALA A 130 17.75 -23.14 -18.53
CA ALA A 130 19.15 -22.72 -18.42
C ALA A 130 20.08 -23.55 -19.31
N THR A 131 19.87 -24.87 -19.42
CA THR A 131 20.66 -25.76 -20.31
C THR A 131 20.36 -25.49 -21.77
N GLY A 132 19.10 -25.13 -22.10
CA GLY A 132 18.67 -24.79 -23.47
C GLY A 132 18.98 -23.34 -23.89
N GLY A 133 19.45 -22.48 -22.98
CA GLY A 133 19.69 -21.06 -23.29
C GLY A 133 18.40 -20.25 -23.51
N GLU A 134 17.26 -20.71 -22.96
CA GLU A 134 15.94 -20.10 -23.18
C GLU A 134 15.76 -18.81 -22.37
N THR A 135 16.24 -17.68 -22.90
CA THR A 135 16.09 -16.36 -22.25
C THR A 135 14.63 -15.91 -22.12
N ALA A 136 13.77 -16.34 -23.04
CA ALA A 136 12.32 -16.07 -22.99
C ALA A 136 11.66 -16.62 -21.71
N TYR A 137 12.14 -17.77 -21.21
CA TYR A 137 11.66 -18.31 -19.94
C TYR A 137 11.89 -17.36 -18.77
N LEU A 138 13.09 -16.77 -18.68
CA LEU A 138 13.40 -15.82 -17.61
C LEU A 138 12.55 -14.55 -17.71
N PHE A 139 12.36 -14.04 -18.92
CA PHE A 139 11.52 -12.87 -19.16
C PHE A 139 10.07 -13.10 -18.69
N GLN A 140 9.50 -14.27 -19.05
CA GLN A 140 8.17 -14.67 -18.61
C GLN A 140 8.07 -14.76 -17.08
N GLN A 141 9.08 -15.33 -16.41
CA GLN A 141 9.11 -15.42 -14.95
C GLN A 141 9.08 -14.04 -14.28
N TYR A 142 9.74 -13.04 -14.86
CA TYR A 142 9.69 -11.66 -14.36
C TYR A 142 8.32 -11.01 -14.58
N ILE A 143 7.66 -11.26 -15.71
CA ILE A 143 6.28 -10.78 -15.98
C ILE A 143 5.32 -11.39 -14.96
N ASP A 144 5.31 -12.71 -14.83
CA ASP A 144 4.42 -13.42 -13.91
C ASP A 144 4.62 -12.97 -12.46
N ASN A 145 5.88 -12.70 -12.09
CA ASN A 145 6.19 -12.18 -10.76
C ASN A 145 5.74 -10.72 -10.57
N ALA A 146 5.86 -9.87 -11.59
CA ALA A 146 5.35 -8.50 -11.56
C ALA A 146 3.83 -8.48 -11.35
N ASP A 147 3.09 -9.33 -12.05
CA ASP A 147 1.64 -9.47 -11.88
C ASP A 147 1.27 -9.88 -10.45
N ALA A 148 1.99 -10.86 -9.91
CA ALA A 148 1.81 -11.31 -8.54
C ALA A 148 2.09 -10.18 -7.52
N LEU A 149 3.19 -9.45 -7.68
CA LEU A 149 3.57 -8.33 -6.81
C LEU A 149 2.58 -7.17 -6.93
N ALA A 150 2.10 -6.85 -8.14
CA ALA A 150 1.09 -5.82 -8.37
C ALA A 150 -0.21 -6.13 -7.62
N ALA A 151 -0.71 -7.38 -7.72
CA ALA A 151 -1.90 -7.81 -7.01
C ALA A 151 -1.75 -7.71 -5.48
N ILE A 152 -0.59 -8.11 -4.95
CA ILE A 152 -0.27 -8.00 -3.53
C ILE A 152 -0.21 -6.52 -3.11
N ALA A 153 0.50 -5.67 -3.87
CA ALA A 153 0.63 -4.25 -3.59
C ALA A 153 -0.74 -3.55 -3.55
N CYS A 154 -1.57 -3.73 -4.59
CA CYS A 154 -2.93 -3.17 -4.66
C CYS A 154 -3.77 -3.57 -3.46
N SER A 155 -3.72 -4.85 -3.09
CA SER A 155 -4.47 -5.35 -1.94
C SER A 155 -3.98 -4.74 -0.62
N LYS A 156 -2.67 -4.63 -0.40
CA LYS A 156 -2.08 -4.02 0.79
C LYS A 156 -2.42 -2.53 0.90
N TYR A 157 -2.27 -1.77 -0.19
CA TYR A 157 -2.60 -0.34 -0.21
C TYR A 157 -4.07 -0.07 0.11
N ARG A 158 -4.98 -0.96 -0.28
CA ARG A 158 -6.41 -0.85 0.08
C ARG A 158 -6.61 -0.88 1.59
N PHE A 159 -5.92 -1.78 2.31
CA PHE A 159 -5.99 -1.86 3.77
C PHE A 159 -5.23 -0.71 4.46
N VAL A 160 -4.12 -0.23 3.90
CA VAL A 160 -3.45 0.99 4.38
C VAL A 160 -4.42 2.18 4.34
N ASN A 161 -5.17 2.34 3.24
CA ASN A 161 -6.17 3.40 3.12
C ASN A 161 -7.28 3.28 4.17
N PHE A 162 -7.74 2.05 4.47
CA PHE A 162 -8.73 1.84 5.53
C PHE A 162 -8.16 2.17 6.91
N ALA A 163 -6.93 1.73 7.21
CA ALA A 163 -6.25 2.06 8.46
C ALA A 163 -6.09 3.58 8.62
N PHE A 164 -5.70 4.28 7.56
CA PHE A 164 -5.52 5.73 7.57
C PHE A 164 -6.85 6.48 7.75
N ARG A 165 -7.92 6.04 7.11
CA ARG A 165 -9.27 6.61 7.32
C ARG A 165 -9.75 6.42 8.76
N GLY A 166 -9.54 5.23 9.32
CA GLY A 166 -9.84 4.94 10.72
C GLY A 166 -9.05 5.85 11.67
N LEU A 167 -7.76 6.05 11.41
CA LEU A 167 -6.91 6.97 12.16
C LEU A 167 -7.46 8.42 12.13
N ILE A 168 -7.82 8.94 10.95
CA ILE A 168 -8.38 10.29 10.82
C ILE A 168 -9.67 10.42 11.64
N ILE A 169 -10.59 9.47 11.53
CA ILE A 169 -11.84 9.48 12.29
C ILE A 169 -11.56 9.43 13.79
N THR A 170 -10.61 8.62 14.23
CA THR A 170 -10.20 8.55 15.64
C THR A 170 -9.70 9.89 16.15
N VAL A 171 -8.82 10.56 15.40
CA VAL A 171 -8.28 11.89 15.78
C VAL A 171 -9.41 12.92 15.86
N LEU A 172 -10.30 12.96 14.87
CA LEU A 172 -11.42 13.91 14.85
C LEU A 172 -12.41 13.66 16.02
N ALA A 173 -12.75 12.40 16.28
CA ALA A 173 -13.60 12.04 17.40
C ALA A 173 -12.96 12.40 18.76
N TYR A 174 -11.64 12.18 18.90
CA TYR A 174 -10.90 12.54 20.10
C TYR A 174 -10.90 14.06 20.33
N VAL A 175 -10.61 14.86 19.30
CA VAL A 175 -10.66 16.32 19.39
C VAL A 175 -12.06 16.81 19.74
N ALA A 176 -13.11 16.20 19.14
CA ALA A 176 -14.48 16.54 19.45
C ALA A 176 -14.82 16.27 20.94
N ILE A 177 -14.39 15.13 21.50
CA ILE A 177 -14.57 14.82 22.93
C ILE A 177 -13.87 15.86 23.82
N LEU A 178 -12.66 16.29 23.46
CA LEU A 178 -11.91 17.30 24.24
C LEU A 178 -12.56 18.69 24.22
N VAL A 179 -13.31 19.02 23.17
CA VAL A 179 -14.00 20.32 23.05
C VAL A 179 -15.36 20.32 23.76
N THR A 180 -16.01 19.16 23.83
CA THR A 180 -17.37 19.03 24.41
C THR A 180 -17.40 18.58 25.86
N GLY A 181 -16.29 18.05 26.39
CA GLY A 181 -16.16 17.58 27.79
C GLY A 181 -15.33 18.54 28.60
#